data_d7fa85357bd0fc1d07445b73627ce58d
#
_entry.id   d7fa85357bd0fc1d07445b73627ce58d
#
_cell.length_a   1.000
_cell.length_b   1.000
_cell.length_c   1.000
_cell.angle_alpha   90.00
_cell.angle_beta   90.00
_cell.angle_gamma   90.00
#
_symmetry.space_group_name_H-M   'P 1'
#
loop_
_entity.id
_entity.type
_entity.pdbx_description
1 polymer ?
#
loop_
_entity_poly.entity_id
_entity_poly.type
_entity_poly.pdbx_seq_one_letter_code
_entity_poly.pdbx_strand_id
1 'polypeptide(L)'
;MEAGMITTVLLVACATICIGVGIFYFFINNTKNKGRICILLLGIGGGIWALGSALYGNCTDDRLAQDFFCMTIVGFNLYVIAIVIYVACLTGVKIKGYGLMVGLGILTSLVDGVSFGSMRIRHFYRVNGRTCFTTEFHGSVFYHWMYIMLCFLCCIYIVLYWSK
;
A
#
# COMPACT_ATOMS: atom_id res chain seq x y z
N MET A 1 10.34 -13.50 -22.00
CA MET A 1 10.77 -14.06 -20.70
C MET A 1 11.60 -13.06 -19.87
N GLU A 2 12.50 -12.31 -20.48
CA GLU A 2 13.43 -11.39 -19.78
C GLU A 2 12.74 -10.20 -19.07
N ALA A 3 11.80 -9.53 -19.72
CA ALA A 3 11.16 -8.34 -19.13
C ALA A 3 10.37 -8.65 -17.83
N GLY A 4 9.70 -9.82 -17.77
CA GLY A 4 8.98 -10.26 -16.58
C GLY A 4 9.92 -10.55 -15.40
N MET A 5 11.03 -11.18 -15.67
CA MET A 5 12.05 -11.51 -14.68
C MET A 5 12.71 -10.25 -14.11
N ILE A 6 13.07 -9.30 -14.97
CA ILE A 6 13.67 -8.02 -14.55
C ILE A 6 12.71 -7.27 -13.61
N THR A 7 11.42 -7.17 -13.99
CA THR A 7 10.43 -6.49 -13.15
C THR A 7 10.27 -7.18 -11.78
N THR A 8 10.29 -8.50 -11.74
CA THR A 8 10.21 -9.26 -10.48
C THR A 8 11.42 -8.99 -9.60
N VAL A 9 12.63 -9.03 -10.16
CA VAL A 9 13.86 -8.73 -9.42
C VAL A 9 13.83 -7.31 -8.86
N LEU A 10 13.40 -6.33 -9.66
CA LEU A 10 13.25 -4.94 -9.21
C LEU A 10 12.24 -4.80 -8.08
N LEU A 11 11.09 -5.47 -8.15
CA LEU A 11 10.08 -5.43 -7.10
C LEU A 11 10.56 -6.08 -5.80
N VAL A 12 11.25 -7.22 -5.89
CA VAL A 12 11.84 -7.88 -4.71
C VAL A 12 12.93 -7.02 -4.09
N ALA A 13 13.80 -6.42 -4.91
CA ALA A 13 14.82 -5.48 -4.43
C ALA A 13 14.17 -4.26 -3.75
N CYS A 14 13.13 -3.68 -4.37
CA CYS A 14 12.37 -2.58 -3.79
C CYS A 14 11.74 -2.96 -2.44
N ALA A 15 11.12 -4.15 -2.34
CA ALA A 15 10.57 -4.65 -1.09
C ALA A 15 11.63 -4.78 0.01
N THR A 16 12.78 -5.35 -0.33
CA THR A 16 13.91 -5.53 0.60
C THR A 16 14.43 -4.18 1.09
N ILE A 17 14.61 -3.22 0.18
CA ILE A 17 15.09 -1.86 0.53
C ILE A 17 14.05 -1.16 1.42
N CYS A 18 12.77 -1.20 1.07
CA CYS A 18 11.71 -0.55 1.86
C CYS A 18 11.65 -1.09 3.28
N ILE A 19 11.62 -2.41 3.44
CA ILE A 19 11.58 -3.06 4.76
C ILE A 19 12.90 -2.79 5.51
N GLY A 20 14.04 -2.96 4.84
CA GLY A 20 15.36 -2.75 5.43
C GLY A 20 15.55 -1.32 5.95
N VAL A 21 15.18 -0.32 5.15
CA VAL A 21 15.24 1.11 5.56
C VAL A 21 14.29 1.38 6.72
N GLY A 22 13.07 0.85 6.68
CA GLY A 22 12.10 1.00 7.77
C GLY A 22 12.62 0.44 9.09
N ILE A 23 13.15 -0.79 9.08
CA ILE A 23 13.72 -1.45 10.25
C ILE A 23 14.99 -0.72 10.74
N PHE A 24 15.92 -0.42 9.83
CA PHE A 24 17.15 0.27 10.14
C PHE A 24 16.90 1.61 10.83
N TYR A 25 16.01 2.44 10.26
CA TYR A 25 15.65 3.73 10.82
C TYR A 25 14.99 3.60 12.19
N PHE A 26 14.14 2.57 12.38
CA PHE A 26 13.47 2.31 13.64
C PHE A 26 14.44 2.00 14.76
N PHE A 27 15.50 1.24 14.50
CA PHE A 27 16.47 0.84 15.52
C PHE A 27 17.54 1.89 15.78
N ILE A 28 18.00 2.62 14.75
CA ILE A 28 19.05 3.64 14.94
C ILE A 28 18.52 4.90 15.59
N ASN A 29 17.29 5.29 15.27
CA ASN A 29 16.73 6.52 15.79
C ASN A 29 16.13 6.29 17.19
N ASN A 30 16.98 6.43 18.20
CA ASN A 30 16.64 6.19 19.61
C ASN A 30 15.73 7.28 20.22
N THR A 31 15.32 8.28 19.42
CA THR A 31 14.37 9.31 19.86
C THR A 31 12.97 8.69 19.98
N LYS A 32 12.26 8.99 21.08
CA LYS A 32 10.84 8.60 21.27
C LYS A 32 9.90 9.30 20.26
N ASN A 33 10.39 9.58 19.06
CA ASN A 33 9.64 10.32 18.06
C ASN A 33 8.65 9.38 17.32
N LYS A 34 7.40 9.79 17.26
CA LYS A 34 6.34 9.07 16.53
C LYS A 34 6.70 8.86 15.04
N GLY A 35 7.53 9.74 14.47
CA GLY A 35 8.01 9.64 13.09
C GLY A 35 8.74 8.33 12.78
N ARG A 36 9.47 7.74 13.75
CA ARG A 36 10.17 6.45 13.53
C ARG A 36 9.20 5.28 13.27
N ILE A 37 8.06 5.28 13.98
CA ILE A 37 7.02 4.27 13.78
C ILE A 37 6.38 4.43 12.41
N CYS A 38 6.16 5.68 11.98
CA CYS A 38 5.61 5.96 10.66
C CYS A 38 6.54 5.49 9.53
N ILE A 39 7.84 5.70 9.65
CA ILE A 39 8.82 5.23 8.66
C ILE A 39 8.88 3.70 8.65
N LEU A 40 8.80 3.04 9.80
CA LEU A 40 8.69 1.58 9.87
C LEU A 40 7.42 1.08 9.15
N LEU A 41 6.28 1.70 9.41
CA LEU A 41 5.00 1.35 8.75
C LEU A 41 5.03 1.60 7.24
N LEU A 42 5.67 2.70 6.80
CA LEU A 42 5.93 2.98 5.38
C LEU A 42 6.79 1.89 4.75
N GLY A 43 7.86 1.50 5.41
CA GLY A 43 8.75 0.43 4.94
C GLY A 43 8.02 -0.92 4.83
N ILE A 44 7.26 -1.28 5.86
CA ILE A 44 6.48 -2.53 5.88
C ILE A 44 5.38 -2.49 4.81
N GLY A 45 4.59 -1.43 4.73
CA GLY A 45 3.50 -1.30 3.75
C GLY A 45 4.00 -1.33 2.31
N GLY A 46 5.04 -0.53 2.02
CA GLY A 46 5.69 -0.52 0.70
C GLY A 46 6.34 -1.86 0.34
N GLY A 47 6.95 -2.52 1.31
CA GLY A 47 7.54 -3.84 1.14
C GLY A 47 6.49 -4.93 0.85
N ILE A 48 5.39 -4.96 1.60
CA ILE A 48 4.28 -5.88 1.38
C ILE A 48 3.64 -5.64 0.00
N TRP A 49 3.42 -4.37 -0.37
CA TRP A 49 2.92 -4.00 -1.70
C TRP A 49 3.81 -4.50 -2.83
N ALA A 50 5.11 -4.23 -2.77
CA ALA A 50 6.07 -4.64 -3.79
C ALA A 50 6.23 -6.16 -3.86
N LEU A 51 6.32 -6.84 -2.70
CA LEU A 51 6.42 -8.30 -2.63
C LEU A 51 5.16 -8.98 -3.16
N GLY A 52 3.96 -8.52 -2.76
CA GLY A 52 2.71 -9.02 -3.27
C GLY A 52 2.63 -8.87 -4.79
N SER A 53 3.05 -7.71 -5.34
CA SER A 53 3.11 -7.45 -6.78
C SER A 53 4.09 -8.36 -7.52
N ALA A 54 5.22 -8.70 -6.91
CA ALA A 54 6.17 -9.65 -7.47
C ALA A 54 5.59 -11.07 -7.50
N LEU A 55 4.95 -11.49 -6.41
CA LEU A 55 4.41 -12.84 -6.26
C LEU A 55 3.23 -13.08 -7.21
N TYR A 56 2.22 -12.19 -7.23
CA TYR A 56 1.07 -12.37 -8.13
C TYR A 56 1.49 -12.34 -9.61
N GLY A 57 2.43 -11.47 -9.97
CA GLY A 57 2.92 -11.33 -11.34
C GLY A 57 3.61 -12.59 -11.89
N ASN A 58 4.11 -13.48 -11.02
CA ASN A 58 4.76 -14.74 -11.41
C ASN A 58 3.89 -15.97 -11.12
N CYS A 59 2.76 -15.81 -10.45
CA CYS A 59 1.90 -16.93 -10.08
C CYS A 59 1.20 -17.51 -11.31
N THR A 60 1.12 -18.83 -11.38
CA THR A 60 0.41 -19.55 -12.45
C THR A 60 -0.97 -20.04 -12.05
N ASP A 61 -1.20 -20.12 -10.74
CA ASP A 61 -2.46 -20.53 -10.16
C ASP A 61 -3.31 -19.28 -9.87
N ASP A 62 -4.53 -19.25 -10.39
CA ASP A 62 -5.43 -18.09 -10.29
C ASP A 62 -5.84 -17.79 -8.87
N ARG A 63 -5.98 -18.82 -8.02
CA ARG A 63 -6.36 -18.65 -6.62
C ARG A 63 -5.22 -18.02 -5.81
N LEU A 64 -4.01 -18.55 -5.97
CA LEU A 64 -2.83 -17.99 -5.34
C LEU A 64 -2.51 -16.58 -5.86
N ALA A 65 -2.70 -16.33 -7.16
CA ALA A 65 -2.54 -14.99 -7.74
C ALA A 65 -3.50 -13.99 -7.10
N GLN A 66 -4.74 -14.40 -6.83
CA GLN A 66 -5.74 -13.59 -6.15
C GLN A 66 -5.33 -13.28 -4.70
N ASP A 67 -4.82 -14.27 -3.95
CA ASP A 67 -4.35 -14.08 -2.58
C ASP A 67 -3.17 -13.09 -2.53
N PHE A 68 -2.20 -13.24 -3.44
CA PHE A 68 -1.07 -12.30 -3.55
C PHE A 68 -1.49 -10.91 -3.98
N PHE A 69 -2.51 -10.79 -4.84
CA PHE A 69 -3.06 -9.50 -5.21
C PHE A 69 -3.72 -8.79 -4.01
N CYS A 70 -4.43 -9.52 -3.15
CA CYS A 70 -4.95 -8.96 -1.91
C CYS A 70 -3.86 -8.50 -0.96
N MET A 71 -2.77 -9.26 -0.85
CA MET A 71 -1.59 -8.84 -0.11
C MET A 71 -1.06 -7.50 -0.64
N THR A 72 -1.04 -7.33 -1.97
CA THR A 72 -0.64 -6.07 -2.63
C THR A 72 -1.53 -4.91 -2.20
N ILE A 73 -2.86 -5.09 -2.20
CA ILE A 73 -3.83 -4.05 -1.81
C ILE A 73 -3.68 -3.68 -0.34
N VAL A 74 -3.58 -4.67 0.55
CA VAL A 74 -3.40 -4.43 2.00
C VAL A 74 -2.09 -3.67 2.25
N GLY A 75 -0.99 -4.06 1.60
CA GLY A 75 0.29 -3.36 1.69
C GLY A 75 0.19 -1.92 1.21
N PHE A 76 -0.49 -1.67 0.09
CA PHE A 76 -0.70 -0.33 -0.46
C PHE A 76 -1.54 0.55 0.48
N ASN A 77 -2.64 0.03 1.02
CA ASN A 77 -3.46 0.76 1.99
C ASN A 77 -2.66 1.13 3.25
N LEU A 78 -1.89 0.20 3.79
CA LEU A 78 -1.00 0.47 4.93
C LEU A 78 0.02 1.58 4.59
N TYR A 79 0.61 1.53 3.40
CA TYR A 79 1.55 2.52 2.91
C TYR A 79 0.90 3.92 2.82
N VAL A 80 -0.29 4.02 2.22
CA VAL A 80 -1.02 5.30 2.09
C VAL A 80 -1.39 5.89 3.46
N ILE A 81 -1.89 5.08 4.39
CA ILE A 81 -2.18 5.52 5.76
C ILE A 81 -0.89 6.04 6.44
N ALA A 82 0.20 5.30 6.31
CA ALA A 82 1.47 5.66 6.92
C ALA A 82 2.03 6.98 6.36
N ILE A 83 1.83 7.29 5.05
CA ILE A 83 2.17 8.60 4.47
C ILE A 83 1.43 9.73 5.17
N VAL A 84 0.11 9.62 5.32
CA VAL A 84 -0.71 10.67 5.96
C VAL A 84 -0.24 10.93 7.38
N ILE A 85 0.00 9.85 8.13
CA ILE A 85 0.51 9.94 9.50
C ILE A 85 1.88 10.60 9.54
N TYR A 86 2.76 10.20 8.63
CA TYR A 86 4.12 10.72 8.56
C TYR A 86 4.12 12.22 8.25
N VAL A 87 3.36 12.66 7.24
CA VAL A 87 3.23 14.08 6.89
C VAL A 87 2.67 14.89 8.06
N ALA A 88 1.66 14.38 8.77
CA ALA A 88 1.13 15.02 9.97
C ALA A 88 2.17 15.12 11.12
N CYS A 89 2.99 14.07 11.29
CA CYS A 89 4.06 14.08 12.27
C CYS A 89 5.18 15.06 11.93
N LEU A 90 5.55 15.19 10.65
CA LEU A 90 6.59 16.11 10.18
C LEU A 90 6.17 17.57 10.34
N THR A 91 4.94 17.88 10.02
CA THR A 91 4.41 19.25 10.05
C THR A 91 3.94 19.68 11.44
N GLY A 92 3.81 18.74 12.39
CA GLY A 92 3.24 19.00 13.72
C GLY A 92 1.76 19.39 13.70
N VAL A 93 1.09 19.30 12.54
CA VAL A 93 -0.31 19.67 12.39
C VAL A 93 -1.19 18.64 13.09
N LYS A 94 -1.99 19.10 14.06
CA LYS A 94 -3.00 18.28 14.74
C LYS A 94 -4.25 18.21 13.87
N ILE A 95 -4.46 17.08 13.21
CA ILE A 95 -5.67 16.85 12.40
C ILE A 95 -6.79 16.38 13.32
N LYS A 96 -7.87 17.17 13.43
CA LYS A 96 -9.11 16.72 14.05
C LYS A 96 -9.72 15.66 13.11
N GLY A 97 -9.99 14.46 13.60
CA GLY A 97 -10.54 13.36 12.79
C GLY A 97 -9.50 12.37 12.25
N TYR A 98 -8.22 12.52 12.59
CA TYR A 98 -7.16 11.59 12.25
C TYR A 98 -7.52 10.12 12.56
N GLY A 99 -8.11 9.85 13.73
CA GLY A 99 -8.57 8.52 14.08
C GLY A 99 -9.65 7.97 13.14
N LEU A 100 -10.51 8.85 12.61
CA LEU A 100 -11.50 8.46 11.60
C LEU A 100 -10.84 8.03 10.29
N MET A 101 -9.82 8.77 9.84
CA MET A 101 -9.09 8.41 8.60
C MET A 101 -8.36 7.07 8.73
N VAL A 102 -7.70 6.84 9.86
CA VAL A 102 -7.05 5.56 10.15
C VAL A 102 -8.09 4.45 10.23
N GLY A 103 -9.22 4.69 10.91
CA GLY A 103 -10.33 3.74 11.00
C GLY A 103 -10.92 3.39 9.63
N LEU A 104 -11.14 4.39 8.76
CA LEU A 104 -11.60 4.17 7.39
C LEU A 104 -10.56 3.37 6.57
N GLY A 105 -9.28 3.63 6.75
CA GLY A 105 -8.22 2.87 6.07
C GLY A 105 -8.16 1.42 6.51
N ILE A 106 -8.31 1.15 7.80
CA ILE A 106 -8.40 -0.22 8.32
C ILE A 106 -9.65 -0.90 7.78
N LEU A 107 -10.80 -0.21 7.81
CA LEU A 107 -12.05 -0.74 7.28
C LEU A 107 -11.94 -1.06 5.79
N THR A 108 -11.35 -0.16 4.98
CA THR A 108 -11.10 -0.38 3.54
C THR A 108 -10.21 -1.61 3.33
N SER A 109 -9.14 -1.74 4.12
CA SER A 109 -8.23 -2.90 4.03
C SER A 109 -8.93 -4.20 4.43
N LEU A 110 -9.80 -4.18 5.43
CA LEU A 110 -10.61 -5.35 5.82
C LEU A 110 -11.64 -5.70 4.75
N VAL A 111 -12.31 -4.71 4.17
CA VAL A 111 -13.26 -4.91 3.08
C VAL A 111 -12.54 -5.46 1.85
N ASP A 112 -11.39 -4.91 1.48
CA ASP A 112 -10.58 -5.39 0.34
C ASP A 112 -10.00 -6.79 0.62
N GLY A 113 -9.58 -7.08 1.85
CA GLY A 113 -9.02 -8.38 2.24
C GLY A 113 -10.05 -9.49 2.45
N VAL A 114 -11.26 -9.17 2.93
CA VAL A 114 -12.29 -10.17 3.24
C VAL A 114 -13.30 -10.32 2.10
N SER A 115 -13.66 -9.22 1.45
CA SER A 115 -14.59 -9.26 0.31
C SER A 115 -13.85 -9.29 -1.01
N PHE A 116 -13.17 -10.39 -1.28
CA PHE A 116 -12.73 -10.76 -2.63
C PHE A 116 -13.83 -10.61 -3.70
N GLY A 117 -15.07 -10.41 -3.28
CA GLY A 117 -16.20 -10.16 -4.14
C GLY A 117 -16.21 -8.78 -4.77
N SER A 118 -15.46 -7.83 -4.24
CA SER A 118 -15.55 -6.44 -4.68
C SER A 118 -14.53 -6.07 -5.77
N MET A 119 -13.37 -6.71 -5.77
CA MET A 119 -12.45 -6.74 -6.90
C MET A 119 -12.44 -8.16 -7.47
N ARG A 120 -13.56 -8.63 -8.01
CA ARG A 120 -13.58 -9.90 -8.72
C ARG A 120 -12.63 -9.80 -9.91
N ILE A 121 -11.49 -10.45 -9.75
CA ILE A 121 -10.58 -10.71 -10.85
C ILE A 121 -11.29 -11.76 -11.71
N ARG A 122 -11.80 -11.31 -12.86
CA ARG A 122 -12.56 -12.20 -13.75
C ARG A 122 -11.69 -13.19 -14.48
N HIS A 123 -10.55 -12.72 -15.00
CA HIS A 123 -9.65 -13.54 -15.77
C HIS A 123 -8.21 -13.11 -15.54
N PHE A 124 -7.38 -14.07 -15.17
CA PHE A 124 -5.95 -13.94 -15.28
C PHE A 124 -5.53 -14.30 -16.70
N TYR A 125 -4.67 -13.49 -17.27
CA TYR A 125 -4.04 -13.76 -18.55
C TYR A 125 -2.55 -13.46 -18.47
N ARG A 126 -1.77 -14.06 -19.37
CA ARG A 126 -0.32 -13.88 -19.37
C ARG A 126 0.13 -12.99 -20.51
N VAL A 127 0.91 -11.96 -20.19
CA VAL A 127 1.57 -11.09 -21.15
C VAL A 127 3.05 -11.05 -20.83
N ASN A 128 3.89 -11.42 -21.81
CA ASN A 128 5.34 -11.41 -21.66
C ASN A 128 5.85 -12.15 -20.41
N GLY A 129 5.24 -13.30 -20.10
CA GLY A 129 5.61 -14.14 -18.96
C GLY A 129 5.12 -13.65 -17.59
N ARG A 130 4.32 -12.57 -17.53
CA ARG A 130 3.68 -12.08 -16.30
C ARG A 130 2.19 -12.35 -16.29
N THR A 131 1.69 -12.67 -15.10
CA THR A 131 0.26 -12.76 -14.85
C THR A 131 -0.31 -11.36 -14.73
N CYS A 132 -1.24 -11.05 -15.60
CA CYS A 132 -2.06 -9.83 -15.61
C CYS A 132 -3.51 -10.22 -15.31
N PHE A 133 -4.33 -9.23 -14.99
CA PHE A 133 -5.74 -9.48 -14.69
C PHE A 133 -6.62 -8.39 -15.28
N THR A 134 -7.88 -8.73 -15.54
CA THR A 134 -8.95 -7.79 -15.80
C THR A 134 -9.86 -7.72 -14.58
N THR A 135 -10.14 -6.52 -14.08
CA THR A 135 -11.08 -6.30 -12.98
C THR A 135 -12.43 -5.85 -13.52
N GLU A 136 -13.52 -6.37 -12.95
CA GLU A 136 -14.82 -5.70 -13.07
C GLU A 136 -14.86 -4.48 -12.17
N PHE A 137 -15.36 -3.37 -12.73
CA PHE A 137 -15.57 -2.15 -11.96
C PHE A 137 -16.81 -2.33 -11.07
N HIS A 138 -16.62 -2.64 -9.80
CA HIS A 138 -17.68 -2.71 -8.79
C HIS A 138 -17.59 -1.51 -7.85
N GLY A 139 -18.68 -1.21 -7.15
CA GLY A 139 -18.77 -0.06 -6.26
C GLY A 139 -17.68 0.03 -5.19
N SER A 140 -17.08 -1.10 -4.80
CA SER A 140 -15.98 -1.14 -3.84
C SER A 140 -14.64 -0.66 -4.42
N VAL A 141 -14.39 -0.86 -5.72
CA VAL A 141 -13.25 -0.25 -6.41
C VAL A 141 -13.37 1.27 -6.34
N PHE A 142 -14.59 1.78 -6.50
CA PHE A 142 -14.87 3.21 -6.33
C PHE A 142 -14.56 3.67 -4.89
N TYR A 143 -14.97 2.93 -3.86
CA TYR A 143 -14.63 3.24 -2.47
C TYR A 143 -13.14 3.26 -2.21
N HIS A 144 -12.40 2.30 -2.75
CA HIS A 144 -10.95 2.24 -2.62
C HIS A 144 -10.28 3.48 -3.23
N TRP A 145 -10.64 3.85 -4.45
CA TRP A 145 -10.12 5.05 -5.11
C TRP A 145 -10.52 6.34 -4.40
N MET A 146 -11.76 6.44 -3.92
CA MET A 146 -12.21 7.59 -3.12
C MET A 146 -11.41 7.72 -1.83
N TYR A 147 -11.10 6.61 -1.16
CA TYR A 147 -10.27 6.61 0.03
C TYR A 147 -8.84 7.10 -0.27
N ILE A 148 -8.21 6.62 -1.33
CA ILE A 148 -6.88 7.06 -1.76
C ILE A 148 -6.87 8.57 -2.07
N MET A 149 -7.86 9.04 -2.83
CA MET A 149 -8.02 10.47 -3.15
C MET A 149 -8.19 11.31 -1.89
N LEU A 150 -8.99 10.85 -0.93
CA LEU A 150 -9.16 11.54 0.36
C LEU A 150 -7.84 11.64 1.13
N CYS A 151 -7.05 10.57 1.20
CA CYS A 151 -5.74 10.59 1.82
C CYS A 151 -4.79 11.57 1.13
N PHE A 152 -4.81 11.60 -0.19
CA PHE A 152 -3.98 12.52 -0.98
C PHE A 152 -4.36 13.99 -0.74
N LEU A 153 -5.66 14.31 -0.76
CA LEU A 153 -6.18 15.64 -0.44
C LEU A 153 -5.84 16.07 0.98
N CYS A 154 -5.86 15.15 1.94
CA CYS A 154 -5.42 15.42 3.30
C CYS A 154 -3.93 15.78 3.36
N CYS A 155 -3.07 15.07 2.66
CA CYS A 155 -1.65 15.40 2.61
C CYS A 155 -1.44 16.82 2.03
N ILE A 156 -2.11 17.14 0.92
CA ILE A 156 -2.07 18.48 0.31
C ILE A 156 -2.53 19.54 1.32
N TYR A 157 -3.67 19.31 1.98
CA TYR A 157 -4.21 20.24 2.98
C TYR A 157 -3.22 20.48 4.12
N ILE A 158 -2.59 19.43 4.67
CA ILE A 158 -1.61 19.55 5.74
C ILE A 158 -0.41 20.39 5.29
N VAL A 159 0.12 20.15 4.09
CA VAL A 159 1.25 20.89 3.55
C VAL A 159 0.90 22.35 3.32
N LEU A 160 -0.27 22.64 2.73
CA LEU A 160 -0.73 24.02 2.51
C LEU A 160 -1.02 24.76 3.82
N TYR A 161 -1.52 24.06 4.84
CA TYR A 161 -1.73 24.65 6.16
C TYR A 161 -0.41 24.94 6.88
N TRP A 162 0.56 24.06 6.74
CA TRP A 162 1.89 24.23 7.33
C TRP A 162 2.70 25.36 6.65
N SER A 163 2.46 25.61 5.37
CA SER A 163 3.16 26.65 4.61
C SER A 163 2.69 28.09 4.92
N LYS A 164 1.62 28.26 5.73
CA LYS A 164 1.12 29.55 6.21
C LYS A 164 1.69 29.89 7.58
#